data_5bc960b7a828565decb9ae32f78ebdb9
#
_entry.id   5bc960b7a828565decb9ae32f78ebdb9
#
_cell.length_a   1.000
_cell.length_b   1.000
_cell.length_c   1.000
_cell.angle_alpha   90.00
_cell.angle_beta   90.00
_cell.angle_gamma   90.00
#
_symmetry.space_group_name_H-M   'P 1'
#
loop_
_entity.id
_entity.type
_entity.pdbx_description
1 polymer ?
#
loop_
_entity_poly.entity_id
_entity_poly.type
_entity_poly.pdbx_seq_one_letter_code
_entity_poly.pdbx_strand_id
1 'polypeptide(L)'
;MNKTEINGFQIDTFNQYKLEVGKREGICPLCSANRKPQNRKAKCAMYDWDRGLGTCMNCNEVFQLHTFKRKGGNDKVYTKPKTIANPLLSDKVIKWFESRGISNNTLVKMKITEGKEWMPQTGKEENTIQFNYFINNELINIKYRDGKKNFKLVKGAEKIFYNIDSTIGHDYVVIVEGEIDALSFVEVGINSVISVPNGATINNNNLDYLDSCIDYLEGKERIIIAVDQDEA
;
A
#
# COMPACT_ATOMS: atom_id res chain seq x y z
N MET A 1 1.65 8.72 24.71
CA MET A 1 0.50 9.09 23.89
C MET A 1 0.73 8.49 22.51
N ASN A 2 -0.15 7.64 22.03
CA ASN A 2 0.00 7.02 20.71
C ASN A 2 -0.23 8.08 19.65
N LYS A 3 0.79 8.34 18.82
CA LYS A 3 0.64 9.20 17.63
C LYS A 3 -0.27 8.45 16.66
N THR A 4 -1.37 9.04 16.30
CA THR A 4 -2.31 8.47 15.33
C THR A 4 -2.07 9.17 14.00
N GLU A 5 -1.85 8.38 12.95
CA GLU A 5 -1.72 8.86 11.58
C GLU A 5 -3.02 8.62 10.82
N ILE A 6 -3.48 9.63 10.08
CA ILE A 6 -4.58 9.48 9.13
C ILE A 6 -4.03 9.79 7.75
N ASN A 7 -4.02 8.80 6.86
CA ASN A 7 -3.56 8.90 5.47
C ASN A 7 -2.19 9.60 5.31
N GLY A 8 -1.21 9.26 6.16
CA GLY A 8 0.14 9.80 6.09
C GLY A 8 0.35 11.16 6.76
N PHE A 9 -0.68 11.73 7.37
CA PHE A 9 -0.53 12.91 8.19
C PHE A 9 -0.38 12.51 9.66
N GLN A 10 0.77 12.84 10.27
CA GLN A 10 0.89 12.74 11.71
C GLN A 10 -0.12 13.69 12.35
N ILE A 11 -1.07 13.14 13.05
CA ILE A 11 -2.05 13.93 13.75
C ILE A 11 -1.57 14.16 15.18
N ASP A 12 -0.82 15.22 15.40
CA ASP A 12 -0.89 15.96 16.67
C ASP A 12 -2.34 16.51 16.89
N THR A 13 -3.28 16.00 16.14
CA THR A 13 -4.52 16.62 15.67
C THR A 13 -5.77 15.86 16.07
N PHE A 14 -5.72 14.89 16.99
CA PHE A 14 -6.94 14.56 17.73
C PHE A 14 -7.61 15.82 18.27
N ASN A 15 -6.81 16.81 18.71
CA ASN A 15 -7.30 18.11 19.18
C ASN A 15 -7.86 18.98 18.04
N GLN A 16 -7.26 18.97 16.85
CA GLN A 16 -7.71 19.82 15.73
C GLN A 16 -9.06 19.37 15.16
N TYR A 17 -9.32 18.07 15.08
CA TYR A 17 -10.58 17.52 14.58
C TYR A 17 -11.54 17.10 15.71
N LYS A 18 -11.17 17.26 16.97
CA LYS A 18 -11.96 16.84 18.14
C LYS A 18 -12.42 15.37 18.03
N LEU A 19 -11.54 14.51 17.54
CA LEU A 19 -11.76 13.09 17.54
C LEU A 19 -11.64 12.57 18.96
N GLU A 20 -12.75 12.22 19.58
CA GLU A 20 -12.75 11.70 20.94
C GLU A 20 -12.54 10.18 20.89
N VAL A 21 -11.44 9.71 21.50
CA VAL A 21 -11.14 8.28 21.61
C VAL A 21 -12.31 7.55 22.29
N GLY A 22 -12.75 6.44 21.68
CA GLY A 22 -13.83 5.62 22.17
C GLY A 22 -15.23 6.04 21.72
N LYS A 23 -15.40 7.20 21.08
CA LYS A 23 -16.67 7.54 20.45
C LYS A 23 -16.80 6.88 19.08
N ARG A 24 -17.98 6.37 18.78
CA ARG A 24 -18.26 5.70 17.51
C ARG A 24 -18.58 6.65 16.35
N GLU A 25 -18.82 7.92 16.62
CA GLU A 25 -19.19 8.91 15.61
C GLU A 25 -18.40 10.20 15.76
N GLY A 26 -18.08 10.82 14.65
CA GLY A 26 -17.39 12.10 14.65
C GLY A 26 -17.34 12.79 13.29
N ILE A 27 -16.53 13.84 13.22
CA ILE A 27 -16.29 14.57 11.98
C ILE A 27 -15.23 13.84 11.15
N CYS A 28 -15.40 13.85 9.82
CA CYS A 28 -14.40 13.26 8.94
C CYS A 28 -13.16 14.15 8.84
N PRO A 29 -11.94 13.65 9.10
CA PRO A 29 -10.71 14.43 8.98
C PRO A 29 -10.38 14.79 7.52
N LEU A 30 -10.89 14.01 6.55
CA LEU A 30 -10.57 14.19 5.13
C LEU A 30 -11.45 15.23 4.44
N CYS A 31 -12.76 15.25 4.72
CA CYS A 31 -13.66 16.12 3.98
C CYS A 31 -14.25 17.28 4.80
N SER A 32 -14.21 17.23 6.13
CA SER A 32 -14.92 18.24 6.95
C SER A 32 -14.40 19.65 6.77
N ALA A 33 -13.09 19.84 6.59
CA ALA A 33 -12.47 21.15 6.35
C ALA A 33 -12.95 21.80 5.03
N ASN A 34 -13.24 20.98 4.03
CA ASN A 34 -13.62 21.42 2.68
C ASN A 34 -15.14 21.58 2.49
N ARG A 35 -15.94 21.32 3.54
CA ARG A 35 -17.40 21.45 3.50
C ARG A 35 -17.85 22.90 3.73
N LYS A 36 -19.11 23.20 3.36
CA LYS A 36 -19.74 24.47 3.68
C LYS A 36 -19.62 24.76 5.20
N PRO A 37 -19.39 26.00 5.63
CA PRO A 37 -19.11 26.34 7.03
C PRO A 37 -20.08 25.72 8.04
N GLN A 38 -21.38 25.72 7.74
CA GLN A 38 -22.41 25.14 8.60
C GLN A 38 -22.30 23.61 8.77
N ASN A 39 -21.65 22.93 7.83
CA ASN A 39 -21.53 21.46 7.82
C ASN A 39 -20.16 20.95 8.29
N ARG A 40 -19.20 21.83 8.58
CA ARG A 40 -17.84 21.43 8.99
C ARG A 40 -17.79 20.65 10.29
N LYS A 41 -18.77 20.90 11.18
CA LYS A 41 -18.87 20.23 12.49
C LYS A 41 -19.86 19.05 12.50
N ALA A 42 -20.49 18.74 11.35
CA ALA A 42 -21.43 17.65 11.28
C ALA A 42 -20.70 16.31 11.42
N LYS A 43 -21.24 15.45 12.28
CA LYS A 43 -20.76 14.06 12.43
C LYS A 43 -21.13 13.28 11.18
N CYS A 44 -20.14 12.97 10.38
CA CYS A 44 -20.31 12.27 9.11
C CYS A 44 -19.40 11.04 8.99
N ALA A 45 -18.67 10.71 10.03
CA ALA A 45 -17.81 9.55 10.06
C ALA A 45 -18.17 8.63 11.21
N MET A 46 -18.12 7.32 10.94
CA MET A 46 -18.22 6.24 11.91
C MET A 46 -16.80 5.75 12.23
N TYR A 47 -16.52 5.50 13.50
CA TYR A 47 -15.22 5.05 13.99
C TYR A 47 -15.29 3.66 14.58
N ASP A 48 -14.48 2.77 14.09
CA ASP A 48 -14.21 1.44 14.64
C ASP A 48 -12.82 1.45 15.27
N TRP A 49 -12.77 1.66 16.56
CA TRP A 49 -11.51 1.75 17.31
C TRP A 49 -10.81 0.41 17.47
N ASP A 50 -11.56 -0.70 17.45
CA ASP A 50 -11.00 -2.04 17.56
C ASP A 50 -10.26 -2.40 16.28
N ARG A 51 -10.83 -2.03 15.13
CA ARG A 51 -10.21 -2.18 13.80
C ARG A 51 -9.26 -1.04 13.44
N GLY A 52 -9.23 0.04 14.22
CA GLY A 52 -8.42 1.21 13.95
C GLY A 52 -8.83 2.02 12.72
N LEU A 53 -10.12 1.99 12.36
CA LEU A 53 -10.64 2.54 11.11
C LEU A 53 -11.77 3.54 11.32
N GLY A 54 -11.83 4.53 10.44
CA GLY A 54 -12.98 5.42 10.30
C GLY A 54 -13.52 5.39 8.88
N THR A 55 -14.83 5.38 8.73
CA THR A 55 -15.52 5.43 7.43
C THR A 55 -16.40 6.67 7.37
N CYS A 56 -16.26 7.48 6.35
CA CYS A 56 -17.05 8.69 6.16
C CYS A 56 -18.26 8.45 5.25
N MET A 57 -19.45 8.69 5.76
CA MET A 57 -20.69 8.58 4.99
C MET A 57 -20.91 9.73 3.98
N ASN A 58 -20.09 10.79 4.04
CA ASN A 58 -20.22 11.94 3.14
C ASN A 58 -19.28 11.88 1.93
N CYS A 59 -18.03 11.45 2.12
CA CYS A 59 -17.06 11.30 1.03
C CYS A 59 -16.79 9.84 0.67
N ASN A 60 -17.40 8.90 1.39
CA ASN A 60 -17.22 7.44 1.24
C ASN A 60 -15.77 6.96 1.39
N GLU A 61 -14.91 7.78 2.01
CA GLU A 61 -13.52 7.43 2.25
C GLU A 61 -13.34 6.69 3.57
N VAL A 62 -12.44 5.72 3.56
CA VAL A 62 -11.95 5.03 4.75
C VAL A 62 -10.63 5.66 5.16
N PHE A 63 -10.43 5.88 6.44
CA PHE A 63 -9.21 6.44 7.00
C PHE A 63 -8.80 5.70 8.27
N GLN A 64 -7.49 5.69 8.52
CA GLN A 64 -6.90 5.00 9.64
C GLN A 64 -6.97 5.86 10.91
N LEU A 65 -7.43 5.27 12.02
CA LEU A 65 -7.51 5.92 13.35
C LEU A 65 -6.26 5.68 14.19
N HIS A 66 -5.60 4.55 14.00
CA HIS A 66 -4.33 4.21 14.64
C HIS A 66 -3.57 3.20 13.78
N THR A 67 -2.26 3.15 13.96
CA THR A 67 -1.39 2.19 13.28
C THR A 67 -1.58 0.78 13.86
N PHE A 68 -1.59 -0.24 13.01
CA PHE A 68 -1.57 -1.62 13.46
C PHE A 68 -0.22 -1.91 14.13
N LYS A 69 -0.26 -2.52 15.32
CA LYS A 69 0.95 -3.07 15.95
C LYS A 69 1.20 -4.42 15.33
N ARG A 70 2.38 -4.61 14.74
CA ARG A 70 2.82 -5.93 14.28
C ARG A 70 2.93 -6.86 15.50
N LYS A 71 2.20 -7.98 15.51
CA LYS A 71 2.41 -9.04 16.47
C LYS A 71 3.65 -9.82 16.04
N GLY A 72 4.64 -9.90 16.92
CA GLY A 72 5.81 -10.78 16.73
C GLY A 72 6.81 -10.23 15.72
N GLY A 73 7.39 -9.07 16.00
CA GLY A 73 8.64 -8.70 15.34
C GLY A 73 9.72 -9.71 15.70
N ASN A 74 10.14 -10.53 14.75
CA ASN A 74 11.42 -11.20 14.85
C ASN A 74 12.46 -10.10 15.11
N ASP A 75 13.44 -10.34 15.99
CA ASP A 75 14.58 -9.43 16.25
C ASP A 75 15.49 -9.22 15.03
N LYS A 76 14.98 -9.49 13.82
CA LYS A 76 15.68 -9.27 12.57
C LYS A 76 15.76 -7.77 12.30
N VAL A 77 16.99 -7.26 12.24
CA VAL A 77 17.26 -5.90 11.78
C VAL A 77 17.21 -5.91 10.26
N TYR A 78 16.25 -5.18 9.69
CA TYR A 78 16.10 -5.04 8.25
C TYR A 78 16.79 -3.77 7.71
N THR A 79 17.33 -3.86 6.50
CA THR A 79 17.84 -2.69 5.79
C THR A 79 16.67 -1.80 5.35
N LYS A 80 16.70 -0.54 5.72
CA LYS A 80 15.72 0.44 5.20
C LYS A 80 16.13 0.90 3.80
N PRO A 81 15.21 0.90 2.81
CA PRO A 81 15.46 1.48 1.50
C PRO A 81 15.80 2.97 1.62
N LYS A 82 16.60 3.48 0.69
CA LYS A 82 16.82 4.93 0.60
C LYS A 82 15.54 5.59 0.09
N THR A 83 15.17 6.72 0.69
CA THR A 83 14.01 7.51 0.26
C THR A 83 14.19 7.97 -1.18
N ILE A 84 13.14 7.87 -1.99
CA ILE A 84 13.17 8.28 -3.39
C ILE A 84 13.07 9.79 -3.47
N ALA A 85 14.04 10.43 -4.13
CA ALA A 85 14.12 11.88 -4.21
C ALA A 85 13.18 12.52 -5.24
N ASN A 86 12.70 11.76 -6.24
CA ASN A 86 11.84 12.28 -7.31
C ASN A 86 10.81 11.25 -7.77
N PRO A 87 9.50 11.53 -7.58
CA PRO A 87 8.42 10.63 -8.01
C PRO A 87 7.97 10.82 -9.46
N LEU A 88 8.60 11.73 -10.22
CA LEU A 88 8.17 12.00 -11.60
C LEU A 88 8.59 10.85 -12.53
N LEU A 89 7.60 10.30 -13.24
CA LEU A 89 7.81 9.29 -14.27
C LEU A 89 8.08 9.97 -15.62
N SER A 90 8.97 9.37 -16.42
CA SER A 90 9.16 9.80 -17.79
C SER A 90 7.97 9.44 -18.68
N ASP A 91 7.76 10.20 -19.76
CA ASP A 91 6.73 9.92 -20.77
C ASP A 91 6.83 8.49 -21.31
N LYS A 92 8.06 7.96 -21.42
CA LYS A 92 8.30 6.60 -21.88
C LYS A 92 7.70 5.57 -20.96
N VAL A 93 7.86 5.74 -19.65
CA VAL A 93 7.32 4.82 -18.62
C VAL A 93 5.79 4.98 -18.57
N ILE A 94 5.29 6.22 -18.59
CA ILE A 94 3.85 6.47 -18.60
C ILE A 94 3.19 5.77 -19.82
N LYS A 95 3.68 6.01 -21.04
CA LYS A 95 3.17 5.37 -22.26
C LYS A 95 3.26 3.84 -22.22
N TRP A 96 4.29 3.30 -21.58
CA TRP A 96 4.42 1.87 -21.42
C TRP A 96 3.31 1.27 -20.53
N PHE A 97 2.92 1.96 -19.46
CA PHE A 97 1.80 1.56 -18.62
C PHE A 97 0.45 1.79 -19.31
N GLU A 98 0.29 2.92 -20.00
CA GLU A 98 -0.92 3.23 -20.79
C GLU A 98 -1.18 2.15 -21.85
N SER A 99 -0.13 1.61 -22.50
CA SER A 99 -0.26 0.50 -23.46
C SER A 99 -0.78 -0.80 -22.82
N ARG A 100 -0.84 -0.86 -21.48
CA ARG A 100 -1.40 -1.95 -20.67
C ARG A 100 -2.73 -1.58 -20.03
N GLY A 101 -3.30 -0.43 -20.40
CA GLY A 101 -4.55 0.07 -19.84
C GLY A 101 -4.42 0.64 -18.43
N ILE A 102 -3.21 0.94 -17.97
CA ILE A 102 -2.96 1.52 -16.64
C ILE A 102 -2.68 3.00 -16.79
N SER A 103 -3.54 3.84 -16.22
CA SER A 103 -3.46 5.30 -16.32
C SER A 103 -2.38 5.90 -15.41
N ASN A 104 -1.91 7.10 -15.74
CA ASN A 104 -0.99 7.85 -14.90
C ASN A 104 -1.57 8.13 -13.49
N ASN A 105 -2.89 8.28 -13.36
CA ASN A 105 -3.53 8.45 -12.06
C ASN A 105 -3.30 7.25 -11.15
N THR A 106 -3.41 6.04 -11.67
CA THR A 106 -3.10 4.81 -10.94
C THR A 106 -1.62 4.76 -10.56
N LEU A 107 -0.69 5.15 -11.45
CA LEU A 107 0.74 5.16 -11.13
C LEU A 107 1.06 6.11 -9.98
N VAL A 108 0.49 7.31 -9.99
CA VAL A 108 0.64 8.30 -8.91
C VAL A 108 0.04 7.77 -7.60
N LYS A 109 -1.19 7.25 -7.65
CA LYS A 109 -1.88 6.64 -6.50
C LYS A 109 -1.05 5.53 -5.86
N MET A 110 -0.46 4.68 -6.70
CA MET A 110 0.33 3.52 -6.27
C MET A 110 1.80 3.87 -6.01
N LYS A 111 2.15 5.15 -6.06
CA LYS A 111 3.49 5.69 -5.77
C LYS A 111 4.58 4.99 -6.59
N ILE A 112 4.30 4.70 -7.88
CA ILE A 112 5.30 4.16 -8.80
C ILE A 112 6.34 5.24 -9.10
N THR A 113 7.60 4.85 -9.13
CA THR A 113 8.71 5.74 -9.45
C THR A 113 9.63 5.11 -10.50
N GLU A 114 10.56 5.88 -11.03
CA GLU A 114 11.62 5.38 -11.89
C GLU A 114 12.97 5.94 -11.48
N GLY A 115 14.03 5.23 -11.85
CA GLY A 115 15.38 5.67 -11.58
C GLY A 115 16.41 4.66 -12.09
N LYS A 116 17.68 5.02 -11.96
CA LYS A 116 18.79 4.11 -12.26
C LYS A 116 19.08 3.22 -11.07
N GLU A 117 19.32 1.95 -11.35
CA GLU A 117 19.66 0.98 -10.32
C GLU A 117 20.60 -0.08 -10.89
N TRP A 118 21.56 -0.50 -10.07
CA TRP A 118 22.47 -1.60 -10.43
C TRP A 118 21.71 -2.92 -10.52
N MET A 119 21.71 -3.54 -11.69
CA MET A 119 21.04 -4.81 -11.93
C MET A 119 22.06 -5.93 -12.04
N PRO A 120 22.08 -6.91 -11.12
CA PRO A 120 23.06 -7.99 -11.13
C PRO A 120 22.98 -8.86 -12.38
N GLN A 121 21.79 -9.00 -12.97
CA GLN A 121 21.57 -9.80 -14.17
C GLN A 121 22.24 -9.21 -15.42
N THR A 122 22.44 -7.89 -15.46
CA THR A 122 23.12 -7.21 -16.57
C THR A 122 24.52 -6.71 -16.23
N GLY A 123 24.89 -6.73 -14.94
CA GLY A 123 26.18 -6.28 -14.45
C GLY A 123 26.46 -4.77 -14.60
N LYS A 124 25.41 -3.96 -14.67
CA LYS A 124 25.51 -2.49 -14.83
C LYS A 124 24.28 -1.76 -14.27
N GLU A 125 24.35 -0.44 -14.23
CA GLU A 125 23.19 0.40 -13.95
C GLU A 125 22.21 0.38 -15.14
N GLU A 126 20.94 0.12 -14.84
CA GLU A 126 19.84 0.16 -15.80
C GLU A 126 18.78 1.15 -15.34
N ASN A 127 18.02 1.68 -16.31
CA ASN A 127 16.81 2.40 -15.97
C ASN A 127 15.75 1.40 -15.49
N THR A 128 15.16 1.66 -14.34
CA THR A 128 14.22 0.75 -13.70
C THR A 128 12.91 1.44 -13.35
N ILE A 129 11.80 0.72 -13.51
CA ILE A 129 10.55 1.00 -12.83
C ILE A 129 10.69 0.51 -11.40
N GLN A 130 10.21 1.28 -10.44
CA GLN A 130 10.35 1.00 -9.02
C GLN A 130 8.96 0.85 -8.41
N PHE A 131 8.67 -0.35 -7.93
CA PHE A 131 7.48 -0.64 -7.15
C PHE A 131 7.82 -0.46 -5.67
N ASN A 132 7.21 0.50 -5.04
CA ASN A 132 7.51 0.91 -3.67
C ASN A 132 6.54 0.23 -2.70
N TYR A 133 7.08 -0.54 -1.75
CA TYR A 133 6.34 -1.31 -0.76
C TYR A 133 6.22 -0.51 0.53
N PHE A 134 5.02 -0.25 0.97
CA PHE A 134 4.75 0.54 2.16
C PHE A 134 3.99 -0.27 3.21
N ILE A 135 4.24 0.06 4.48
CA ILE A 135 3.40 -0.25 5.62
C ILE A 135 3.20 1.04 6.41
N ASN A 136 1.97 1.43 6.65
CA ASN A 136 1.62 2.66 7.37
C ASN A 136 2.35 3.89 6.78
N ASN A 137 2.41 3.98 5.45
CA ASN A 137 3.16 4.99 4.69
C ASN A 137 4.70 5.00 4.90
N GLU A 138 5.25 4.08 5.67
CA GLU A 138 6.70 3.88 5.77
C GLU A 138 7.17 3.01 4.59
N LEU A 139 8.21 3.46 3.88
CA LEU A 139 8.82 2.68 2.80
C LEU A 139 9.62 1.51 3.39
N ILE A 140 9.17 0.29 3.11
CA ILE A 140 9.73 -0.94 3.67
C ILE A 140 10.66 -1.63 2.68
N ASN A 141 10.29 -1.65 1.40
CA ASN A 141 11.08 -2.28 0.35
C ASN A 141 10.85 -1.59 -1.00
N ILE A 142 11.72 -1.84 -1.96
CA ILE A 142 11.55 -1.44 -3.35
C ILE A 142 11.86 -2.64 -4.23
N LYS A 143 10.96 -2.95 -5.16
CA LYS A 143 11.21 -3.90 -6.24
C LYS A 143 11.51 -3.15 -7.52
N TYR A 144 12.68 -3.39 -8.06
CA TYR A 144 13.19 -2.79 -9.29
C TYR A 144 12.90 -3.72 -10.46
N ARG A 145 12.46 -3.16 -11.58
CA ARG A 145 12.22 -3.86 -12.83
C ARG A 145 12.88 -3.10 -13.98
N ASP A 146 13.84 -3.71 -14.66
CA ASP A 146 14.45 -3.14 -15.86
C ASP A 146 13.61 -3.39 -17.13
N GLY A 147 14.08 -2.85 -18.26
CA GLY A 147 13.42 -3.02 -19.56
C GLY A 147 13.46 -4.46 -20.10
N LYS A 148 14.30 -5.32 -19.58
CA LYS A 148 14.47 -6.74 -19.98
C LYS A 148 13.70 -7.71 -19.09
N LYS A 149 12.82 -7.21 -18.20
CA LYS A 149 12.08 -8.00 -17.19
C LYS A 149 12.99 -8.65 -16.13
N ASN A 150 14.15 -8.10 -15.85
CA ASN A 150 14.91 -8.49 -14.67
C ASN A 150 14.36 -7.78 -13.45
N PHE A 151 14.35 -8.50 -12.33
CA PHE A 151 13.83 -7.99 -11.06
C PHE A 151 14.87 -8.12 -9.96
N LYS A 152 14.84 -7.18 -9.02
CA LYS A 152 15.50 -7.31 -7.74
C LYS A 152 14.76 -6.53 -6.66
N LEU A 153 14.86 -7.01 -5.42
CA LEU A 153 14.44 -6.30 -4.21
C LEU A 153 15.65 -5.65 -3.54
N VAL A 154 15.44 -4.66 -2.68
CA VAL A 154 16.52 -4.12 -1.85
C VAL A 154 17.06 -5.23 -0.95
N LYS A 155 18.39 -5.45 -1.04
CA LYS A 155 19.06 -6.50 -0.28
C LYS A 155 18.93 -6.26 1.22
N GLY A 156 18.44 -7.26 1.96
CA GLY A 156 18.28 -7.19 3.41
C GLY A 156 17.07 -6.38 3.88
N ALA A 157 16.26 -5.81 2.98
CA ALA A 157 15.00 -5.19 3.35
C ALA A 157 13.93 -6.25 3.66
N GLU A 158 12.98 -5.89 4.51
CA GLU A 158 11.87 -6.77 4.86
C GLU A 158 11.02 -7.08 3.63
N LYS A 159 10.61 -8.33 3.49
CA LYS A 159 9.65 -8.74 2.46
C LYS A 159 8.25 -8.66 3.03
N ILE A 160 7.39 -7.98 2.30
CA ILE A 160 5.97 -7.82 2.61
C ILE A 160 5.17 -7.97 1.31
N PHE A 161 3.86 -8.13 1.39
CA PHE A 161 3.03 -7.98 0.20
C PHE A 161 3.09 -6.55 -0.33
N TYR A 162 3.11 -6.40 -1.65
CA TYR A 162 2.92 -5.11 -2.29
C TYR A 162 1.52 -4.59 -2.03
N ASN A 163 1.38 -3.29 -1.77
CA ASN A 163 0.11 -2.61 -1.50
C ASN A 163 -0.65 -3.15 -0.28
N ILE A 164 0.05 -3.67 0.74
CA ILE A 164 -0.58 -4.34 1.90
C ILE A 164 -1.54 -3.42 2.66
N ASP A 165 -1.24 -2.11 2.76
CA ASP A 165 -2.10 -1.13 3.43
C ASP A 165 -3.49 -1.02 2.80
N SER A 166 -3.64 -1.44 1.54
CA SER A 166 -4.94 -1.42 0.84
C SER A 166 -5.96 -2.39 1.42
N THR A 167 -5.51 -3.37 2.20
CA THR A 167 -6.41 -4.34 2.84
C THR A 167 -7.18 -3.75 4.02
N ILE A 168 -6.69 -2.61 4.55
CA ILE A 168 -7.27 -1.95 5.70
C ILE A 168 -8.67 -1.44 5.33
N GLY A 169 -9.67 -1.78 6.14
CA GLY A 169 -11.05 -1.35 5.95
C GLY A 169 -11.89 -2.19 4.99
N HIS A 170 -11.32 -3.23 4.41
CA HIS A 170 -12.04 -4.16 3.55
C HIS A 170 -12.19 -5.53 4.19
N ASP A 171 -13.34 -6.15 4.01
CA ASP A 171 -13.64 -7.50 4.49
C ASP A 171 -13.10 -8.58 3.54
N TYR A 172 -12.56 -8.17 2.40
CA TYR A 172 -11.94 -9.07 1.43
C TYR A 172 -10.56 -8.55 1.02
N VAL A 173 -9.78 -9.45 0.42
CA VAL A 173 -8.53 -9.13 -0.25
C VAL A 173 -8.36 -9.98 -1.50
N VAL A 174 -7.86 -9.37 -2.58
CA VAL A 174 -7.42 -10.07 -3.78
C VAL A 174 -5.90 -10.22 -3.71
N ILE A 175 -5.40 -11.43 -3.88
CA ILE A 175 -3.96 -11.73 -3.94
C ILE A 175 -3.61 -12.09 -5.37
N VAL A 176 -2.65 -11.38 -5.96
CA VAL A 176 -2.17 -11.57 -7.34
C VAL A 176 -0.66 -11.86 -7.35
N GLU A 177 -0.13 -12.30 -8.50
CA GLU A 177 1.28 -12.69 -8.60
C GLU A 177 2.23 -11.50 -8.73
N GLY A 178 1.84 -10.45 -9.45
CA GLY A 178 2.72 -9.35 -9.79
C GLY A 178 2.18 -7.98 -9.42
N GLU A 179 3.09 -7.01 -9.31
CA GLU A 179 2.74 -5.63 -8.99
C GLU A 179 1.89 -5.00 -10.11
N ILE A 180 2.15 -5.38 -11.37
CA ILE A 180 1.40 -4.87 -12.53
C ILE A 180 -0.04 -5.39 -12.50
N ASP A 181 -0.26 -6.63 -12.06
CA ASP A 181 -1.59 -7.20 -11.91
C ASP A 181 -2.35 -6.44 -10.82
N ALA A 182 -1.69 -6.16 -9.69
CA ALA A 182 -2.27 -5.32 -8.65
C ALA A 182 -2.65 -3.91 -9.17
N LEU A 183 -1.80 -3.29 -10.00
CA LEU A 183 -2.12 -2.01 -10.64
C LEU A 183 -3.35 -2.11 -11.55
N SER A 184 -3.50 -3.22 -12.30
CA SER A 184 -4.64 -3.44 -13.18
C SER A 184 -5.96 -3.57 -12.40
N PHE A 185 -5.95 -4.23 -11.25
CA PHE A 185 -7.10 -4.28 -10.35
C PHE A 185 -7.46 -2.89 -9.79
N VAL A 186 -6.45 -2.13 -9.36
CA VAL A 186 -6.66 -0.76 -8.87
C VAL A 186 -7.22 0.16 -9.96
N GLU A 187 -6.77 0.01 -11.21
CA GLU A 187 -7.25 0.79 -12.36
C GLU A 187 -8.76 0.62 -12.58
N VAL A 188 -9.28 -0.60 -12.36
CA VAL A 188 -10.72 -0.88 -12.49
C VAL A 188 -11.50 -0.67 -11.18
N GLY A 189 -10.88 -0.06 -10.17
CA GLY A 189 -11.54 0.31 -8.92
C GLY A 189 -11.55 -0.76 -7.83
N ILE A 190 -10.90 -1.91 -8.01
CA ILE A 190 -10.73 -2.93 -6.99
C ILE A 190 -9.49 -2.58 -6.17
N ASN A 191 -9.68 -1.92 -5.04
CA ASN A 191 -8.57 -1.34 -4.27
C ASN A 191 -7.93 -2.31 -3.26
N SER A 192 -8.71 -3.25 -2.67
CA SER A 192 -8.17 -4.24 -1.73
C SER A 192 -7.48 -5.38 -2.49
N VAL A 193 -6.33 -5.06 -3.07
CA VAL A 193 -5.52 -5.99 -3.87
C VAL A 193 -4.06 -5.89 -3.46
N ILE A 194 -3.42 -7.05 -3.29
CA ILE A 194 -2.00 -7.18 -2.91
C ILE A 194 -1.29 -8.14 -3.86
N SER A 195 0.01 -7.98 -4.04
CA SER A 195 0.79 -8.96 -4.79
C SER A 195 1.93 -9.54 -3.97
N VAL A 196 2.33 -10.78 -4.31
CA VAL A 196 3.45 -11.45 -3.67
C VAL A 196 4.79 -10.80 -4.09
N PRO A 197 5.77 -10.68 -3.17
CA PRO A 197 7.00 -9.94 -3.46
C PRO A 197 7.93 -10.67 -4.44
N ASN A 198 7.88 -12.00 -4.52
CA ASN A 198 8.84 -12.81 -5.27
C ASN A 198 8.23 -13.62 -6.43
N GLY A 199 6.95 -13.42 -6.75
CA GLY A 199 6.21 -14.29 -7.66
C GLY A 199 5.95 -15.68 -7.03
N ALA A 200 5.06 -16.45 -7.64
CA ALA A 200 4.77 -17.80 -7.23
C ALA A 200 5.70 -18.76 -7.99
N THR A 201 6.60 -19.44 -7.28
CA THR A 201 7.41 -20.52 -7.84
C THR A 201 7.33 -21.76 -6.96
N ILE A 202 7.26 -22.95 -7.57
CA ILE A 202 7.12 -24.24 -6.88
C ILE A 202 8.26 -24.49 -5.87
N ASN A 203 9.43 -23.93 -6.09
CA ASN A 203 10.62 -24.09 -5.25
C ASN A 203 10.85 -22.95 -4.26
N ASN A 204 9.92 -21.98 -4.17
CA ASN A 204 10.10 -20.84 -3.28
C ASN A 204 9.44 -21.10 -1.92
N ASN A 205 10.17 -21.75 -1.03
CA ASN A 205 9.74 -22.04 0.34
C ASN A 205 9.83 -20.81 1.26
N ASN A 206 10.16 -19.63 0.73
CA ASN A 206 10.33 -18.44 1.55
C ASN A 206 9.03 -17.65 1.62
N LEU A 207 8.17 -18.04 2.56
CA LEU A 207 6.90 -17.41 2.87
C LEU A 207 6.99 -16.45 4.07
N ASP A 208 8.20 -16.03 4.46
CA ASP A 208 8.44 -15.13 5.62
C ASP A 208 7.57 -13.86 5.55
N TYR A 209 7.23 -13.40 4.34
CA TYR A 209 6.35 -12.23 4.15
C TYR A 209 4.91 -12.48 4.62
N LEU A 210 4.44 -13.73 4.64
CA LEU A 210 3.13 -14.08 5.20
C LEU A 210 3.10 -13.83 6.69
N ASP A 211 4.14 -14.29 7.41
CA ASP A 211 4.23 -14.08 8.85
C ASP A 211 4.30 -12.59 9.19
N SER A 212 5.02 -11.81 8.38
CA SER A 212 5.12 -10.35 8.56
C SER A 212 3.81 -9.61 8.29
N CYS A 213 2.90 -10.20 7.52
CA CYS A 213 1.67 -9.56 7.06
C CYS A 213 0.38 -10.23 7.58
N ILE A 214 0.47 -11.24 8.42
CA ILE A 214 -0.68 -12.03 8.86
C ILE A 214 -1.77 -11.17 9.50
N ASP A 215 -1.39 -10.19 10.30
CA ASP A 215 -2.34 -9.27 10.98
C ASP A 215 -3.23 -8.48 9.99
N TYR A 216 -2.78 -8.30 8.74
CA TYR A 216 -3.54 -7.64 7.68
C TYR A 216 -4.54 -8.57 6.99
N LEU A 217 -4.32 -9.87 7.12
CA LEU A 217 -5.15 -10.92 6.51
C LEU A 217 -6.13 -11.52 7.50
N GLU A 218 -5.80 -11.48 8.80
CA GLU A 218 -6.69 -11.93 9.86
C GLU A 218 -8.01 -11.16 9.85
N GLY A 219 -9.12 -11.89 10.07
CA GLY A 219 -10.46 -11.31 10.12
C GLY A 219 -11.06 -10.92 8.76
N LYS A 220 -10.39 -11.20 7.64
CA LYS A 220 -11.00 -11.07 6.32
C LYS A 220 -12.07 -12.14 6.10
N GLU A 221 -13.24 -11.75 5.63
CA GLU A 221 -14.31 -12.70 5.28
C GLU A 221 -13.98 -13.51 4.02
N ARG A 222 -13.20 -12.91 3.10
CA ARG A 222 -12.83 -13.53 1.83
C ARG A 222 -11.40 -13.21 1.44
N ILE A 223 -10.65 -14.25 1.07
CA ILE A 223 -9.35 -14.14 0.39
C ILE A 223 -9.55 -14.72 -1.02
N ILE A 224 -9.35 -13.89 -2.03
CA ILE A 224 -9.49 -14.24 -3.44
C ILE A 224 -8.10 -14.36 -4.04
N ILE A 225 -7.75 -15.52 -4.56
CA ILE A 225 -6.47 -15.74 -5.24
C ILE A 225 -6.74 -15.62 -6.74
N ALA A 226 -6.11 -14.64 -7.40
CA ALA A 226 -6.21 -14.38 -8.82
C ALA A 226 -4.80 -14.47 -9.43
N VAL A 227 -4.47 -15.64 -9.92
CA VAL A 227 -3.14 -16.01 -10.47
C VAL A 227 -3.28 -16.47 -11.92
N ASP A 228 -2.18 -16.45 -12.66
CA ASP A 228 -2.14 -16.92 -14.03
C ASP A 228 -2.38 -18.45 -14.06
N GLN A 229 -3.08 -18.92 -15.11
CA GLN A 229 -3.26 -20.35 -15.37
C GLN A 229 -2.18 -20.81 -16.36
N ASP A 230 -0.94 -20.75 -15.93
CA ASP A 230 0.14 -21.33 -16.73
C ASP A 230 0.14 -22.86 -16.59
N GLU A 231 0.37 -23.57 -17.69
CA GLU A 231 0.69 -24.99 -17.61
C GLU A 231 2.03 -25.12 -16.87
N ALA A 232 2.02 -25.82 -15.74
CA ALA A 232 3.18 -26.07 -14.90
C ALA A 232 4.17 -27.05 -15.53
#